data_af0f45773cc3bf0c2cf6478dbf017af3
#
_entry.id   af0f45773cc3bf0c2cf6478dbf017af3
#
_cell.length_a   1.000
_cell.length_b   1.000
_cell.length_c   1.000
_cell.angle_alpha   90.00
_cell.angle_beta   90.00
_cell.angle_gamma   90.00
#
_symmetry.space_group_name_H-M   'P 1'
#
loop_
_entity.id
_entity.type
_entity.pdbx_description
1 polymer ?
#
loop_
_entity_poly.entity_id
_entity_poly.type
_entity_poly.pdbx_seq_one_letter_code
_entity_poly.pdbx_strand_id
1 'polypeptide(L)'
;MKETIYNLLTQQGDMTWQQITMHILVSAVIGLFIFISYVISHKGTIYSKKFGVTLIVLTVMTGTVMTVIGNNIALSLGMVGALSIVRFRTAIKDSRDTVYIFWTIIVGICCGVGDYLVAAVGSSAIFLIFLIMGAIRSDNRMLLIIRAKRSRCENIESQVFRYFRTGAVLRVKNTTEENAEYIYELSRKILEKVQKQYPALTDDFYNLGQIESVNIVAQSDEIYN
;
A
#
# COMPACT_ATOMS: atom_id res chain seq x y z
N MET A 1 -15.73 49.29 -7.93
CA MET A 1 -15.05 48.36 -6.99
C MET A 1 -16.04 47.43 -6.30
N LYS A 2 -17.12 47.84 -5.63
CA LYS A 2 -18.12 46.92 -5.03
C LYS A 2 -18.83 46.07 -6.08
N GLU A 3 -19.26 46.63 -7.20
CA GLU A 3 -19.89 45.86 -8.29
C GLU A 3 -18.94 44.88 -8.96
N THR A 4 -17.66 45.22 -9.10
CA THR A 4 -16.64 44.33 -9.65
C THR A 4 -16.40 43.13 -8.73
N ILE A 5 -16.35 43.38 -7.42
CA ILE A 5 -16.21 42.33 -6.42
C ILE A 5 -17.48 41.46 -6.37
N TYR A 6 -18.65 42.07 -6.45
CA TYR A 6 -19.92 41.34 -6.47
C TYR A 6 -20.03 40.44 -7.72
N ASN A 7 -19.66 40.97 -8.89
CA ASN A 7 -19.64 40.22 -10.14
C ASN A 7 -18.61 39.07 -10.12
N LEU A 8 -17.44 39.26 -9.53
CA LEU A 8 -16.44 38.19 -9.34
C LEU A 8 -16.90 37.09 -8.37
N LEU A 9 -17.69 37.46 -7.35
CA LEU A 9 -18.23 36.50 -6.38
C LEU A 9 -19.46 35.75 -6.89
N THR A 10 -20.19 36.35 -7.85
CA THR A 10 -21.45 35.79 -8.38
C THR A 10 -21.36 35.31 -9.82
N GLN A 11 -20.17 35.38 -10.46
CA GLN A 11 -19.99 34.79 -11.77
C GLN A 11 -20.12 33.27 -11.65
N GLN A 12 -21.33 32.78 -11.82
CA GLN A 12 -21.61 31.40 -12.17
C GLN A 12 -21.28 31.25 -13.67
N GLY A 13 -20.15 30.69 -13.99
CA GLY A 13 -19.92 30.22 -15.35
C GLY A 13 -20.92 29.09 -15.60
N ASP A 14 -21.92 29.32 -16.47
CA ASP A 14 -22.87 28.26 -16.86
C ASP A 14 -22.12 27.14 -17.56
N MET A 15 -21.76 26.09 -16.78
CA MET A 15 -21.18 24.88 -17.36
C MET A 15 -22.23 24.11 -18.15
N THR A 16 -21.91 23.81 -19.39
CA THR A 16 -22.74 22.95 -20.22
C THR A 16 -22.72 21.53 -19.65
N TRP A 17 -23.86 20.85 -19.71
CA TRP A 17 -23.96 19.45 -19.25
C TRP A 17 -22.90 18.54 -19.91
N GLN A 18 -22.49 18.86 -21.15
CA GLN A 18 -21.41 18.17 -21.87
C GLN A 18 -20.05 18.33 -21.18
N GLN A 19 -19.75 19.52 -20.66
CA GLN A 19 -18.49 19.78 -19.91
C GLN A 19 -18.50 18.99 -18.58
N ILE A 20 -19.60 19.00 -17.86
CA ILE A 20 -19.74 18.26 -16.60
C ILE A 20 -19.53 16.75 -16.84
N THR A 21 -20.17 16.20 -17.87
CA THR A 21 -20.01 14.78 -18.20
C THR A 21 -18.59 14.46 -18.64
N MET A 22 -17.92 15.34 -19.38
CA MET A 22 -16.51 15.18 -19.76
C MET A 22 -15.58 15.17 -18.55
N HIS A 23 -15.75 16.10 -17.61
CA HIS A 23 -14.94 16.16 -16.38
C HIS A 23 -15.06 14.85 -15.59
N ILE A 24 -16.27 14.34 -15.40
CA ILE A 24 -16.53 13.10 -14.68
C ILE A 24 -15.96 11.89 -15.43
N LEU A 25 -16.15 11.83 -16.75
CA LEU A 25 -15.70 10.70 -17.58
C LEU A 25 -14.18 10.62 -17.60
N VAL A 26 -13.49 11.76 -17.81
CA VAL A 26 -12.02 11.82 -17.80
C VAL A 26 -11.48 11.48 -16.41
N SER A 27 -12.11 11.97 -15.33
CA SER A 27 -11.74 11.60 -13.96
C SER A 27 -11.84 10.08 -13.74
N ALA A 28 -12.90 9.44 -14.24
CA ALA A 28 -13.08 8.00 -14.13
C ALA A 28 -12.02 7.22 -14.91
N VAL A 29 -11.68 7.66 -16.13
CA VAL A 29 -10.66 7.01 -16.98
C VAL A 29 -9.28 7.09 -16.33
N ILE A 30 -8.89 8.29 -15.84
CA ILE A 30 -7.59 8.43 -15.17
C ILE A 30 -7.61 7.73 -13.80
N GLY A 31 -8.74 7.72 -13.10
CA GLY A 31 -8.93 6.94 -11.87
C GLY A 31 -8.73 5.44 -12.10
N LEU A 32 -9.22 4.91 -13.23
CA LEU A 32 -8.98 3.53 -13.64
C LEU A 32 -7.49 3.28 -13.95
N PHE A 33 -6.82 4.24 -14.58
CA PHE A 33 -5.37 4.15 -14.82
C PHE A 33 -4.58 4.09 -13.49
N ILE A 34 -4.96 4.90 -12.50
CA ILE A 34 -4.36 4.87 -11.16
C ILE A 34 -4.61 3.51 -10.50
N PHE A 35 -5.82 2.96 -10.62
CA PHE A 35 -6.13 1.62 -10.12
C PHE A 35 -5.25 0.55 -10.76
N ILE A 36 -5.05 0.58 -12.08
CA ILE A 36 -4.16 -0.36 -12.78
C ILE A 36 -2.72 -0.21 -12.28
N SER A 37 -2.24 1.03 -12.10
CA SER A 37 -0.93 1.31 -11.49
C SER A 37 -0.80 0.70 -10.09
N TYR A 38 -1.84 0.83 -9.26
CA TYR A 38 -1.90 0.24 -7.93
C TYR A 38 -1.79 -1.29 -7.96
N VAL A 39 -2.54 -1.94 -8.84
CA VAL A 39 -2.50 -3.40 -9.01
C VAL A 39 -1.11 -3.89 -9.46
N ILE A 40 -0.45 -3.16 -10.36
CA ILE A 40 0.90 -3.50 -10.86
C ILE A 40 1.96 -3.30 -9.78
N SER A 41 1.84 -2.23 -9.00
CA SER A 41 2.82 -1.86 -7.95
C SER A 41 2.68 -2.74 -6.70
N HIS A 42 1.46 -3.18 -6.35
CA HIS A 42 1.19 -3.99 -5.16
C HIS A 42 1.04 -5.47 -5.53
N LYS A 43 2.16 -6.20 -5.57
CA LYS A 43 2.18 -7.66 -5.79
C LYS A 43 2.30 -8.37 -4.44
N GLY A 44 1.33 -9.24 -4.10
CA GLY A 44 1.39 -10.11 -2.92
C GLY A 44 0.29 -9.86 -1.89
N THR A 45 0.57 -10.14 -0.62
CA THR A 45 -0.40 -10.12 0.50
C THR A 45 -0.92 -8.72 0.86
N ILE A 46 -0.26 -7.65 0.42
CA ILE A 46 -0.61 -6.26 0.76
C ILE A 46 -1.68 -5.69 -0.20
N TYR A 47 -2.01 -6.41 -1.29
CA TYR A 47 -3.00 -5.93 -2.24
C TYR A 47 -4.43 -5.98 -1.68
N SER A 48 -5.07 -4.82 -1.55
CA SER A 48 -6.49 -4.72 -1.17
C SER A 48 -7.34 -4.28 -2.35
N LYS A 49 -8.19 -5.21 -2.85
CA LYS A 49 -9.17 -4.88 -3.91
C LYS A 49 -10.10 -3.74 -3.50
N LYS A 50 -10.51 -3.72 -2.23
CA LYS A 50 -11.40 -2.68 -1.69
C LYS A 50 -10.76 -1.30 -1.78
N PHE A 51 -9.50 -1.20 -1.40
CA PHE A 51 -8.74 0.05 -1.48
C PHE A 51 -8.58 0.53 -2.93
N GLY A 52 -8.27 -0.38 -3.87
CA GLY A 52 -8.16 -0.03 -5.28
C GLY A 52 -9.45 0.58 -5.86
N VAL A 53 -10.62 0.01 -5.54
CA VAL A 53 -11.92 0.60 -5.94
C VAL A 53 -12.13 1.98 -5.31
N THR A 54 -11.71 2.16 -4.06
CA THR A 54 -11.81 3.46 -3.37
C THR A 54 -11.02 4.55 -4.10
N LEU A 55 -9.87 4.23 -4.71
CA LEU A 55 -9.08 5.19 -5.49
C LEU A 55 -9.86 5.74 -6.70
N ILE A 56 -10.57 4.87 -7.43
CA ILE A 56 -11.41 5.30 -8.57
C ILE A 56 -12.52 6.23 -8.09
N VAL A 57 -13.24 5.79 -7.05
CA VAL A 57 -14.35 6.57 -6.48
C VAL A 57 -13.87 7.92 -5.96
N LEU A 58 -12.71 7.95 -5.30
CA LEU A 58 -12.12 9.17 -4.76
C LEU A 58 -11.75 10.17 -5.87
N THR A 59 -11.19 9.68 -7.00
CA THR A 59 -10.85 10.52 -8.15
C THR A 59 -12.11 11.17 -8.74
N VAL A 60 -13.16 10.37 -8.96
CA VAL A 60 -14.44 10.86 -9.51
C VAL A 60 -15.11 11.83 -8.55
N MET A 61 -15.14 11.50 -7.25
CA MET A 61 -15.74 12.34 -6.22
C MET A 61 -15.03 13.70 -6.14
N THR A 62 -13.71 13.70 -6.12
CA THR A 62 -12.91 14.95 -6.08
C THR A 62 -13.11 15.76 -7.36
N GLY A 63 -13.14 15.10 -8.53
CA GLY A 63 -13.42 15.76 -9.81
C GLY A 63 -14.82 16.40 -9.83
N THR A 64 -15.83 15.70 -9.34
CA THR A 64 -17.20 16.23 -9.24
C THR A 64 -17.27 17.43 -8.30
N VAL A 65 -16.66 17.33 -7.12
CA VAL A 65 -16.59 18.43 -6.16
C VAL A 65 -15.89 19.64 -6.78
N MET A 66 -14.77 19.43 -7.46
CA MET A 66 -13.99 20.50 -8.05
C MET A 66 -14.70 21.15 -9.23
N THR A 67 -15.46 20.40 -10.02
CA THR A 67 -16.32 20.94 -11.08
C THR A 67 -17.35 21.95 -10.55
N VAL A 68 -17.90 21.67 -9.37
CA VAL A 68 -18.86 22.57 -8.71
C VAL A 68 -18.16 23.79 -8.08
N ILE A 69 -17.01 23.58 -7.44
CA ILE A 69 -16.25 24.62 -6.73
C ILE A 69 -15.58 25.58 -7.72
N GLY A 70 -15.04 25.07 -8.84
CA GLY A 70 -14.25 25.85 -9.80
C GLY A 70 -15.00 27.04 -10.38
N ASN A 71 -16.32 27.05 -10.31
CA ASN A 71 -17.17 28.11 -10.87
C ASN A 71 -17.77 29.06 -9.81
N ASN A 72 -17.50 28.84 -8.51
CA ASN A 72 -18.13 29.66 -7.46
C ASN A 72 -17.20 29.83 -6.24
N ILE A 73 -16.65 31.03 -6.09
CA ILE A 73 -15.71 31.34 -5.01
C ILE A 73 -16.36 31.22 -3.62
N ALA A 74 -17.63 31.63 -3.50
CA ALA A 74 -18.33 31.51 -2.21
C ALA A 74 -18.53 30.03 -1.79
N LEU A 75 -18.81 29.18 -2.76
CA LEU A 75 -18.96 27.75 -2.56
C LEU A 75 -17.61 27.08 -2.23
N SER A 76 -16.52 27.54 -2.86
CA SER A 76 -15.16 27.10 -2.52
C SER A 76 -14.83 27.33 -1.05
N LEU A 77 -15.12 28.54 -0.55
CA LEU A 77 -14.85 28.89 0.84
C LEU A 77 -15.68 28.08 1.83
N GLY A 78 -16.97 27.88 1.50
CA GLY A 78 -17.86 27.03 2.28
C GLY A 78 -17.43 25.57 2.35
N MET A 79 -16.96 25.02 1.23
CA MET A 79 -16.49 23.63 1.14
C MET A 79 -15.20 23.41 1.93
N VAL A 80 -14.23 24.36 1.88
CA VAL A 80 -13.01 24.30 2.69
C VAL A 80 -13.37 24.30 4.18
N GLY A 81 -14.35 25.11 4.59
CA GLY A 81 -14.88 25.11 5.96
C GLY A 81 -15.51 23.77 6.34
N ALA A 82 -16.34 23.19 5.47
CA ALA A 82 -16.99 21.92 5.71
C ALA A 82 -15.97 20.75 5.79
N LEU A 83 -14.98 20.72 4.89
CA LEU A 83 -13.94 19.68 4.88
C LEU A 83 -13.02 19.76 6.10
N SER A 84 -12.81 20.95 6.69
CA SER A 84 -12.00 21.10 7.88
C SER A 84 -12.56 20.41 9.13
N ILE A 85 -13.84 20.07 9.13
CA ILE A 85 -14.52 19.36 10.22
C ILE A 85 -14.31 17.84 10.10
N VAL A 86 -13.95 17.36 8.89
CA VAL A 86 -13.76 15.91 8.65
C VAL A 86 -12.44 15.47 9.27
N ARG A 87 -12.53 14.72 10.37
CA ARG A 87 -11.37 14.15 11.05
C ARG A 87 -11.27 12.65 10.77
N PHE A 88 -10.21 12.26 10.05
CA PHE A 88 -9.88 10.84 9.91
C PHE A 88 -9.30 10.31 11.23
N ARG A 89 -9.87 9.23 11.76
CA ARG A 89 -9.41 8.58 12.99
C ARG A 89 -8.59 7.32 12.75
N THR A 90 -8.55 6.84 11.50
CA THR A 90 -7.82 5.62 11.13
C THR A 90 -6.46 6.00 10.55
N ALA A 91 -5.40 5.44 11.13
CA ALA A 91 -4.05 5.58 10.59
C ALA A 91 -3.94 4.78 9.28
N ILE A 92 -3.37 5.40 8.24
CA ILE A 92 -3.03 4.70 7.00
C ILE A 92 -1.77 3.90 7.29
N LYS A 93 -1.85 2.57 7.18
CA LYS A 93 -0.76 1.66 7.56
C LYS A 93 0.43 1.71 6.59
N ASP A 94 0.18 1.91 5.29
CA ASP A 94 1.23 1.97 4.27
C ASP A 94 1.43 3.40 3.76
N SER A 95 2.67 3.87 3.76
CA SER A 95 3.03 5.18 3.21
C SER A 95 2.75 5.28 1.70
N ARG A 96 2.78 4.17 0.97
CA ARG A 96 2.46 4.12 -0.45
C ARG A 96 0.97 4.39 -0.70
N ASP A 97 0.09 3.82 0.12
CA ASP A 97 -1.34 4.05 0.02
C ASP A 97 -1.68 5.52 0.19
N THR A 98 -0.95 6.22 1.07
CA THR A 98 -1.07 7.66 1.24
C THR A 98 -0.74 8.42 -0.05
N VAL A 99 0.33 8.04 -0.75
CA VAL A 99 0.70 8.67 -2.02
C VAL A 99 -0.36 8.43 -3.09
N TYR A 100 -0.93 7.22 -3.17
CA TYR A 100 -2.04 6.92 -4.10
C TYR A 100 -3.28 7.77 -3.80
N ILE A 101 -3.64 7.98 -2.53
CA ILE A 101 -4.75 8.87 -2.14
C ILE A 101 -4.48 10.30 -2.61
N PHE A 102 -3.29 10.85 -2.34
CA PHE A 102 -2.96 12.20 -2.80
C PHE A 102 -2.96 12.32 -4.32
N TRP A 103 -2.46 11.30 -5.03
CA TRP A 103 -2.49 11.27 -6.49
C TRP A 103 -3.91 11.34 -7.03
N THR A 104 -4.85 10.56 -6.49
CA THR A 104 -6.25 10.58 -6.90
C THR A 104 -6.92 11.93 -6.66
N ILE A 105 -6.61 12.58 -5.52
CA ILE A 105 -7.12 13.91 -5.19
C ILE A 105 -6.62 14.95 -6.21
N ILE A 106 -5.30 14.98 -6.47
CA ILE A 106 -4.70 15.92 -7.41
C ILE A 106 -5.29 15.77 -8.82
N VAL A 107 -5.39 14.52 -9.29
CA VAL A 107 -5.99 14.21 -10.59
C VAL A 107 -7.46 14.63 -10.66
N GLY A 108 -8.22 14.34 -9.60
CA GLY A 108 -9.61 14.78 -9.52
C GLY A 108 -9.74 16.31 -9.61
N ILE A 109 -8.88 17.05 -8.90
CA ILE A 109 -8.85 18.53 -8.96
C ILE A 109 -8.57 18.98 -10.39
N CYS A 110 -7.51 18.49 -11.03
CA CYS A 110 -7.15 18.87 -12.40
C CYS A 110 -8.29 18.58 -13.39
N CYS A 111 -8.88 17.38 -13.31
CA CYS A 111 -9.99 17.01 -14.18
C CYS A 111 -11.23 17.88 -13.96
N GLY A 112 -11.54 18.24 -12.72
CA GLY A 112 -12.68 19.07 -12.37
C GLY A 112 -12.57 20.53 -12.82
N VAL A 113 -11.33 21.03 -12.99
CA VAL A 113 -11.06 22.37 -13.56
C VAL A 113 -10.97 22.33 -15.10
N GLY A 114 -10.82 21.13 -15.69
CA GLY A 114 -10.66 20.96 -17.14
C GLY A 114 -9.21 20.87 -17.61
N ASP A 115 -8.24 20.86 -16.68
CA ASP A 115 -6.81 20.73 -16.99
C ASP A 115 -6.39 19.27 -17.21
N TYR A 116 -7.01 18.62 -18.19
CA TYR A 116 -6.79 17.18 -18.48
C TYR A 116 -5.35 16.86 -18.86
N LEU A 117 -4.68 17.80 -19.54
CA LEU A 117 -3.29 17.61 -19.97
C LEU A 117 -2.35 17.54 -18.76
N VAL A 118 -2.56 18.39 -17.76
CA VAL A 118 -1.80 18.39 -16.51
C VAL A 118 -2.05 17.07 -15.77
N ALA A 119 -3.30 16.62 -15.69
CA ALA A 119 -3.66 15.35 -15.07
C ALA A 119 -2.98 14.17 -15.77
N ALA A 120 -2.98 14.13 -17.11
CA ALA A 120 -2.40 13.04 -17.89
C ALA A 120 -0.87 13.00 -17.79
N VAL A 121 -0.19 14.13 -17.97
CA VAL A 121 1.28 14.21 -17.88
C VAL A 121 1.75 13.93 -16.47
N GLY A 122 1.12 14.52 -15.45
CA GLY A 122 1.43 14.28 -14.05
C GLY A 122 1.24 12.80 -13.67
N SER A 123 0.12 12.20 -14.10
CA SER A 123 -0.15 10.79 -13.83
C SER A 123 0.88 9.87 -14.50
N SER A 124 1.28 10.18 -15.73
CA SER A 124 2.30 9.42 -16.46
C SER A 124 3.65 9.48 -15.75
N ALA A 125 4.04 10.66 -15.26
CA ALA A 125 5.30 10.86 -14.52
C ALA A 125 5.29 10.07 -13.19
N ILE A 126 4.22 10.16 -12.41
CA ILE A 126 4.09 9.42 -11.14
C ILE A 126 4.10 7.91 -11.40
N PHE A 127 3.38 7.44 -12.42
CA PHE A 127 3.37 6.03 -12.81
C PHE A 127 4.77 5.52 -13.16
N LEU A 128 5.54 6.30 -13.93
CA LEU A 128 6.90 5.95 -14.32
C LEU A 128 7.82 5.86 -13.08
N ILE A 129 7.70 6.79 -12.14
CA ILE A 129 8.43 6.75 -10.87
C ILE A 129 8.08 5.48 -10.10
N PHE A 130 6.80 5.14 -9.96
CA PHE A 130 6.38 3.92 -9.28
C PHE A 130 6.85 2.65 -10.00
N LEU A 131 6.91 2.65 -11.33
CA LEU A 131 7.39 1.52 -12.11
C LEU A 131 8.89 1.30 -11.90
N ILE A 132 9.68 2.38 -11.88
CA ILE A 132 11.13 2.33 -11.62
C ILE A 132 11.41 1.99 -10.15
N MET A 133 10.73 2.64 -9.22
CA MET A 133 10.93 2.44 -7.79
C MET A 133 10.13 1.25 -7.23
N GLY A 134 9.06 0.83 -7.85
CA GLY A 134 8.25 -0.34 -7.47
C GLY A 134 9.01 -1.67 -7.65
N ALA A 135 10.13 -1.65 -8.38
CA ALA A 135 11.14 -2.71 -8.34
C ALA A 135 11.87 -2.79 -6.98
N ILE A 136 11.75 -1.77 -6.12
CA ILE A 136 12.25 -1.78 -4.74
C ILE A 136 11.30 -2.67 -3.94
N ARG A 137 11.75 -3.89 -3.76
CA ARG A 137 11.18 -5.06 -3.09
C ARG A 137 10.18 -4.73 -1.98
N SER A 138 8.95 -5.16 -2.17
CA SER A 138 8.16 -5.68 -1.06
C SER A 138 9.01 -6.75 -0.37
N ASP A 139 9.49 -6.47 0.83
CA ASP A 139 10.20 -7.43 1.66
C ASP A 139 9.22 -8.58 2.00
N ASN A 140 9.21 -9.59 1.15
CA ASN A 140 8.50 -10.85 1.40
C ASN A 140 9.27 -11.60 2.49
N ARG A 141 9.21 -11.06 3.71
CA ARG A 141 9.85 -11.62 4.89
C ARG A 141 9.03 -12.82 5.36
N MET A 142 9.72 -13.90 5.57
CA MET A 142 9.17 -15.10 6.16
C MET A 142 9.82 -15.31 7.52
N LEU A 143 9.05 -15.73 8.49
CA LEU A 143 9.55 -16.10 9.81
C LEU A 143 9.56 -17.61 9.91
N LEU A 144 10.72 -18.17 10.22
CA LEU A 144 10.88 -19.55 10.61
C LEU A 144 10.96 -19.58 12.15
N ILE A 145 9.92 -20.13 12.78
CA ILE A 145 9.79 -20.23 14.22
C ILE A 145 10.01 -21.68 14.61
N ILE A 146 11.04 -21.95 15.42
CA ILE A 146 11.39 -23.28 15.89
C ILE A 146 11.28 -23.28 17.41
N ARG A 147 10.44 -24.17 17.93
CA ARG A 147 10.32 -24.42 19.38
C ARG A 147 10.86 -25.81 19.68
N ALA A 148 11.75 -25.87 20.66
CA ALA A 148 12.42 -27.10 21.04
C ALA A 148 12.84 -27.10 22.53
N LYS A 149 13.26 -28.25 23.03
CA LYS A 149 13.92 -28.30 24.35
C LYS A 149 15.29 -27.60 24.32
N ARG A 150 15.63 -26.92 25.41
CA ARG A 150 16.89 -26.17 25.57
C ARG A 150 18.14 -27.02 25.27
N SER A 151 18.11 -28.30 25.55
CA SER A 151 19.21 -29.24 25.25
C SER A 151 19.61 -29.35 23.79
N ARG A 152 18.76 -28.87 22.85
CA ARG A 152 18.97 -28.94 21.39
C ARG A 152 19.38 -27.63 20.72
N CYS A 153 19.63 -26.59 21.51
CA CYS A 153 19.94 -25.25 20.99
C CYS A 153 21.06 -25.23 19.93
N GLU A 154 22.20 -25.83 20.22
CA GLU A 154 23.35 -25.86 19.30
C GLU A 154 23.05 -26.65 17.99
N ASN A 155 22.27 -27.70 18.11
CA ASN A 155 21.88 -28.51 16.94
C ASN A 155 20.96 -27.73 16.00
N ILE A 156 20.04 -26.92 16.54
CA ILE A 156 19.12 -26.11 15.77
C ILE A 156 19.89 -25.02 15.03
N GLU A 157 20.76 -24.30 15.70
CA GLU A 157 21.55 -23.23 15.09
C GLU A 157 22.44 -23.78 13.97
N SER A 158 23.10 -24.90 14.19
CA SER A 158 23.94 -25.55 13.16
C SER A 158 23.12 -26.07 11.97
N GLN A 159 21.90 -26.57 12.21
CA GLN A 159 21.01 -27.07 11.15
C GLN A 159 20.46 -25.87 10.31
N VAL A 160 20.02 -24.80 10.96
CA VAL A 160 19.59 -23.57 10.26
C VAL A 160 20.73 -23.00 9.42
N PHE A 161 21.94 -22.95 9.97
CA PHE A 161 23.12 -22.47 9.23
C PHE A 161 23.44 -23.38 8.04
N ARG A 162 23.28 -24.70 8.18
CA ARG A 162 23.51 -25.67 7.09
C ARG A 162 22.60 -25.42 5.89
N TYR A 163 21.31 -25.16 6.12
CA TYR A 163 20.32 -24.95 5.04
C TYR A 163 20.33 -23.53 4.49
N PHE A 164 20.39 -22.54 5.36
CA PHE A 164 20.17 -21.14 4.98
C PHE A 164 21.46 -20.32 4.95
N ARG A 165 22.56 -20.81 5.52
CA ARG A 165 23.84 -20.11 5.67
C ARG A 165 23.62 -18.68 6.24
N THR A 166 24.03 -17.65 5.49
CA THR A 166 23.83 -16.24 5.87
C THR A 166 22.45 -15.68 5.48
N GLY A 167 21.60 -16.50 4.88
CA GLY A 167 20.27 -16.08 4.40
C GLY A 167 19.17 -16.09 5.47
N ALA A 168 19.43 -16.69 6.64
CA ALA A 168 18.55 -16.64 7.80
C ALA A 168 19.17 -15.74 8.87
N VAL A 169 18.42 -14.70 9.28
CA VAL A 169 18.84 -13.76 10.33
C VAL A 169 18.07 -14.09 11.61
N LEU A 170 18.77 -14.42 12.67
CA LEU A 170 18.17 -14.65 13.97
C LEU A 170 17.63 -13.32 14.51
N ARG A 171 16.33 -13.23 14.74
CA ARG A 171 15.66 -12.06 15.29
C ARG A 171 15.39 -12.17 16.77
N VAL A 172 14.93 -13.35 17.19
CA VAL A 172 14.62 -13.64 18.59
C VAL A 172 15.16 -15.02 18.97
N LYS A 173 15.82 -15.06 20.10
CA LYS A 173 16.19 -16.29 20.81
C LYS A 173 15.62 -16.18 22.22
N ASN A 174 14.51 -16.85 22.45
CA ASN A 174 13.87 -16.88 23.75
C ASN A 174 14.17 -18.22 24.40
N THR A 175 14.75 -18.20 25.60
CA THR A 175 15.13 -19.44 26.31
C THR A 175 14.56 -19.42 27.71
N THR A 176 13.87 -20.47 28.08
CA THR A 176 13.43 -20.78 29.43
C THR A 176 14.32 -21.86 30.04
N GLU A 177 14.03 -22.33 31.24
CA GLU A 177 14.78 -23.44 31.86
C GLU A 177 14.68 -24.72 31.04
N GLU A 178 13.50 -25.01 30.47
CA GLU A 178 13.23 -26.26 29.76
C GLU A 178 13.21 -26.10 28.24
N ASN A 179 12.73 -24.98 27.70
CA ASN A 179 12.44 -24.77 26.30
C ASN A 179 13.22 -23.61 25.69
N ALA A 180 13.38 -23.66 24.39
CA ALA A 180 13.96 -22.59 23.57
C ALA A 180 13.09 -22.34 22.34
N GLU A 181 12.89 -21.06 22.02
CA GLU A 181 12.20 -20.60 20.83
C GLU A 181 13.15 -19.74 20.00
N TYR A 182 13.24 -20.07 18.72
CA TYR A 182 14.05 -19.36 17.76
C TYR A 182 13.15 -18.78 16.68
N ILE A 183 13.32 -17.50 16.40
CA ILE A 183 12.63 -16.81 15.29
C ILE A 183 13.69 -16.30 14.34
N TYR A 184 13.77 -16.94 13.17
CA TYR A 184 14.63 -16.52 12.08
C TYR A 184 13.83 -15.80 11.02
N GLU A 185 14.35 -14.69 10.56
CA GLU A 185 13.83 -13.97 9.40
C GLU A 185 14.57 -14.41 8.15
N LEU A 186 13.82 -14.75 7.11
CA LEU A 186 14.36 -15.15 5.80
C LEU A 186 13.58 -14.49 4.67
N SER A 187 14.23 -14.33 3.54
CA SER A 187 13.54 -13.94 2.31
C SER A 187 12.78 -15.14 1.74
N ARG A 188 11.53 -14.90 1.29
CA ARG A 188 10.70 -15.91 0.61
C ARG A 188 11.46 -16.64 -0.52
N LYS A 189 12.28 -15.91 -1.29
CA LYS A 189 13.09 -16.49 -2.37
C LYS A 189 14.10 -17.53 -1.86
N ILE A 190 14.71 -17.26 -0.70
CA ILE A 190 15.67 -18.18 -0.09
C ILE A 190 14.94 -19.40 0.41
N LEU A 191 13.80 -19.23 1.07
CA LEU A 191 12.98 -20.33 1.57
C LEU A 191 12.52 -21.25 0.43
N GLU A 192 11.93 -20.68 -0.65
CA GLU A 192 11.48 -21.45 -1.82
C GLU A 192 12.63 -22.21 -2.50
N LYS A 193 13.83 -21.59 -2.58
CA LYS A 193 15.02 -22.25 -3.12
C LYS A 193 15.45 -23.43 -2.27
N VAL A 194 15.48 -23.26 -0.94
CA VAL A 194 15.87 -24.32 0.01
C VAL A 194 14.82 -25.41 0.02
N GLN A 195 13.53 -25.11 0.03
CA GLN A 195 12.46 -26.10 -0.02
C GLN A 195 12.48 -26.94 -1.32
N LYS A 196 12.82 -26.31 -2.46
CA LYS A 196 13.00 -27.06 -3.73
C LYS A 196 14.21 -28.00 -3.68
N GLN A 197 15.28 -27.59 -3.03
CA GLN A 197 16.50 -28.38 -2.92
C GLN A 197 16.40 -29.47 -1.84
N TYR A 198 15.64 -29.20 -0.78
CA TYR A 198 15.44 -30.08 0.37
C TYR A 198 13.93 -30.17 0.68
N PRO A 199 13.20 -31.06 -0.01
CA PRO A 199 11.73 -31.20 0.18
C PRO A 199 11.33 -31.60 1.60
N ALA A 200 12.20 -32.37 2.30
CA ALA A 200 11.99 -32.83 3.67
C ALA A 200 12.55 -31.88 4.74
N LEU A 201 12.75 -30.61 4.42
CA LEU A 201 13.33 -29.59 5.33
C LEU A 201 12.72 -29.64 6.74
N THR A 202 11.40 -29.70 6.83
CA THR A 202 10.67 -29.73 8.10
C THR A 202 10.92 -31.03 8.87
N ASP A 203 10.94 -32.15 8.17
CA ASP A 203 11.18 -33.49 8.78
C ASP A 203 12.59 -33.58 9.30
N ASP A 204 13.55 -32.98 8.62
CA ASP A 204 14.95 -32.96 9.05
C ASP A 204 15.14 -32.19 10.37
N PHE A 205 14.31 -31.16 10.64
CA PHE A 205 14.29 -30.53 11.96
C PHE A 205 13.70 -31.45 13.01
N TYR A 206 12.58 -32.13 12.72
CA TYR A 206 12.00 -33.10 13.68
C TYR A 206 12.91 -34.30 13.95
N ASN A 207 13.74 -34.72 12.99
CA ASN A 207 14.74 -35.78 13.14
C ASN A 207 15.85 -35.43 14.15
N LEU A 208 16.05 -34.13 14.49
CA LEU A 208 16.96 -33.76 15.58
C LEU A 208 16.45 -34.21 16.96
N GLY A 209 15.18 -34.56 17.06
CA GLY A 209 14.51 -34.98 18.29
C GLY A 209 14.26 -33.84 19.26
N GLN A 210 13.17 -33.96 20.03
CA GLN A 210 12.76 -32.98 21.04
C GLN A 210 12.41 -31.57 20.45
N ILE A 211 12.00 -31.55 19.19
CA ILE A 211 11.40 -30.37 18.53
C ILE A 211 9.90 -30.41 18.81
N GLU A 212 9.37 -29.31 19.34
CA GLU A 212 7.95 -29.16 19.66
C GLU A 212 7.16 -28.69 18.41
N SER A 213 7.68 -27.69 17.74
CA SER A 213 7.05 -27.19 16.52
C SER A 213 8.03 -26.46 15.60
N VAL A 214 7.80 -26.57 14.30
CA VAL A 214 8.48 -25.81 13.25
C VAL A 214 7.40 -25.10 12.43
N ASN A 215 7.30 -23.78 12.55
CA ASN A 215 6.32 -22.96 11.87
C ASN A 215 6.99 -22.04 10.88
N ILE A 216 6.44 -21.95 9.67
CA ILE A 216 6.86 -21.00 8.64
C ILE A 216 5.70 -20.05 8.44
N VAL A 217 5.89 -18.79 8.82
CA VAL A 217 4.85 -17.75 8.80
C VAL A 217 5.29 -16.64 7.87
N ALA A 218 4.38 -16.20 6.98
CA ALA A 218 4.60 -14.97 6.24
C ALA A 218 4.43 -13.79 7.20
N GLN A 219 5.46 -12.97 7.33
CA GLN A 219 5.35 -11.74 8.10
C GLN A 219 4.51 -10.76 7.29
N SER A 220 3.21 -10.64 7.62
CA SER A 220 2.43 -9.47 7.27
C SER A 220 2.61 -8.46 8.40
N ASP A 221 2.81 -7.18 8.06
CA ASP A 221 2.97 -6.09 9.04
C ASP A 221 1.73 -5.90 9.97
N GLU A 222 0.79 -6.83 9.93
CA GLU A 222 -0.46 -6.82 10.71
C GLU A 222 -0.33 -7.43 12.13
N ILE A 223 0.84 -7.94 12.54
CA ILE A 223 1.00 -8.66 13.82
C ILE A 223 1.38 -7.73 15.00
N TYR A 224 1.46 -6.42 14.80
CA TYR A 224 1.68 -5.48 15.90
C TYR A 224 0.42 -4.63 16.14
N ASN A 225 -0.55 -5.21 16.82
CA ASN A 225 -1.53 -4.53 17.68
C ASN A 225 -1.79 -5.41 18.89
#